data_229e047c31f4157696dde7b7cdfec9c3
#
_entry.id   229e047c31f4157696dde7b7cdfec9c3
#
_cell.length_a   1.000
_cell.length_b   1.000
_cell.length_c   1.000
_cell.angle_alpha   90.00
_cell.angle_beta   90.00
_cell.angle_gamma   90.00
#
_symmetry.space_group_name_H-M   'P 1'
#
loop_
_entity.id
_entity.type
_entity.pdbx_description
1 polymer ?
#
loop_
_entity_poly.entity_id
_entity_poly.type
_entity_poly.pdbx_seq_one_letter_code
_entity_poly.pdbx_strand_id
1 'polypeptide(L)'
;MPSNAAPLTDAEIGELDDLLAAIPAPRESLDVVMLDGYLCGVLAQPQALAPEQWLPPIFDWHWGDPEAEAPTEPLGPDTDGWHAAKHERLLALLSSHHATLERQLREDAWFDPLVMEPQTDDGVPITGAAAVQPALAPWVAGFEHALTQFQGLESMSHEDLPDLLACVRRHLPLEDEDEQAFAKALDLEHPLKSLDAGIEDLVANVVALADLGRAEQFSVDTVRRVEPKVGRNDPCPCGSGKKFKQCHGK
;
A
#
# COMPACT_ATOMS: atom_id res chain seq x y z
N MET A 1 10.80 8.08 18.93
CA MET A 1 10.12 9.35 19.25
C MET A 1 8.89 9.40 18.37
N PRO A 2 7.68 9.63 18.89
CA PRO A 2 6.54 9.81 18.00
C PRO A 2 6.85 11.00 17.10
N SER A 3 6.83 10.79 15.79
CA SER A 3 6.96 11.85 14.81
C SER A 3 5.72 12.73 14.93
N ASN A 4 5.91 13.99 15.37
CA ASN A 4 4.82 14.97 15.43
C ASN A 4 4.66 15.60 14.04
N ALA A 5 4.65 14.78 12.98
CA ALA A 5 4.44 15.24 11.63
C ALA A 5 3.00 15.76 11.49
N ALA A 6 2.87 17.05 11.20
CA ALA A 6 1.59 17.64 10.85
C ALA A 6 1.28 17.30 9.37
N PRO A 7 -0.01 17.20 8.99
CA PRO A 7 -0.39 17.10 7.60
C PRO A 7 0.22 18.22 6.76
N LEU A 8 0.52 17.92 5.50
CA LEU A 8 0.95 18.96 4.56
C LEU A 8 -0.17 20.00 4.40
N THR A 9 0.20 21.25 4.28
CA THR A 9 -0.74 22.31 3.91
C THR A 9 -1.07 22.25 2.42
N ASP A 10 -2.19 22.84 1.99
CA ASP A 10 -2.57 22.91 0.57
C ASP A 10 -1.43 23.47 -0.31
N ALA A 11 -0.68 24.45 0.20
CA ALA A 11 0.46 25.02 -0.50
C ALA A 11 1.63 24.02 -0.63
N GLU A 12 1.85 23.18 0.37
CA GLU A 12 2.88 22.12 0.32
C GLU A 12 2.45 20.95 -0.55
N ILE A 13 1.16 20.64 -0.60
CA ILE A 13 0.60 19.65 -1.54
C ILE A 13 0.81 20.13 -2.97
N GLY A 14 0.46 21.40 -3.28
CA GLY A 14 0.72 21.96 -4.61
C GLY A 14 2.22 22.02 -4.96
N GLU A 15 3.10 22.36 -4.00
CA GLU A 15 4.55 22.32 -4.21
C GLU A 15 5.05 20.90 -4.48
N LEU A 16 4.51 19.90 -3.80
CA LEU A 16 4.84 18.49 -4.00
C LEU A 16 4.44 18.03 -5.39
N ASP A 17 3.23 18.36 -5.83
CA ASP A 17 2.74 18.04 -7.17
C ASP A 17 3.60 18.68 -8.27
N ASP A 18 3.94 19.97 -8.14
CA ASP A 18 4.84 20.68 -9.06
C ASP A 18 6.25 20.03 -9.13
N LEU A 19 6.76 19.56 -7.99
CA LEU A 19 8.06 18.91 -7.92
C LEU A 19 8.05 17.50 -8.56
N LEU A 20 6.97 16.76 -8.40
CA LEU A 20 6.77 15.47 -9.07
C LEU A 20 6.63 15.67 -10.59
N ALA A 21 5.80 16.62 -11.02
CA ALA A 21 5.62 16.94 -12.44
C ALA A 21 6.91 17.45 -13.12
N ALA A 22 7.88 17.95 -12.35
CA ALA A 22 9.17 18.40 -12.86
C ALA A 22 10.19 17.26 -13.08
N ILE A 23 9.83 16.01 -12.81
CA ILE A 23 10.71 14.84 -13.11
C ILE A 23 10.93 14.75 -14.62
N PRO A 24 12.21 14.62 -15.07
CA PRO A 24 12.52 14.67 -16.49
C PRO A 24 12.10 13.38 -17.22
N ALA A 25 11.57 13.57 -18.45
CA ALA A 25 11.35 12.45 -19.35
C ALA A 25 12.68 11.69 -19.63
N PRO A 26 12.65 10.38 -19.88
CA PRO A 26 11.48 9.55 -20.17
C PRO A 26 10.78 8.98 -18.92
N ARG A 27 11.13 9.42 -17.72
CA ARG A 27 10.48 8.96 -16.48
C ARG A 27 9.06 9.52 -16.38
N GLU A 28 8.19 8.76 -15.72
CA GLU A 28 6.82 9.10 -15.45
C GLU A 28 6.56 8.96 -13.95
N SER A 29 6.61 10.09 -13.24
CA SER A 29 6.36 10.11 -11.79
C SER A 29 4.88 9.96 -11.48
N LEU A 30 4.57 9.46 -10.29
CA LEU A 30 3.23 9.54 -9.74
C LEU A 30 2.85 11.02 -9.56
N ASP A 31 1.59 11.37 -9.81
CA ASP A 31 1.01 12.61 -9.34
C ASP A 31 0.73 12.55 -7.83
N VAL A 32 0.32 13.67 -7.23
CA VAL A 32 0.13 13.75 -5.78
C VAL A 32 -1.02 12.87 -5.27
N VAL A 33 -2.06 12.63 -6.09
CA VAL A 33 -3.20 11.77 -5.75
C VAL A 33 -2.77 10.29 -5.76
N MET A 34 -2.09 9.88 -6.83
CA MET A 34 -1.52 8.54 -6.94
C MET A 34 -0.47 8.29 -5.85
N LEU A 35 0.37 9.29 -5.54
CA LEU A 35 1.36 9.21 -4.46
C LEU A 35 0.71 8.92 -3.11
N ASP A 36 -0.39 9.58 -2.79
CA ASP A 36 -1.11 9.37 -1.52
C ASP A 36 -1.59 7.92 -1.39
N GLY A 37 -2.22 7.39 -2.43
CA GLY A 37 -2.62 5.99 -2.50
C GLY A 37 -1.45 5.02 -2.42
N TYR A 38 -0.38 5.31 -3.17
CA TYR A 38 0.85 4.52 -3.15
C TYR A 38 1.46 4.42 -1.74
N LEU A 39 1.58 5.53 -1.03
CA LEU A 39 2.12 5.54 0.33
C LEU A 39 1.24 4.74 1.29
N CYS A 40 -0.08 4.77 1.14
CA CYS A 40 -0.97 3.92 1.92
C CYS A 40 -0.75 2.43 1.61
N GLY A 41 -0.53 2.05 0.35
CA GLY A 41 -0.19 0.69 -0.05
C GLY A 41 1.17 0.23 0.49
N VAL A 42 2.17 1.11 0.53
CA VAL A 42 3.48 0.89 1.17
C VAL A 42 3.31 0.63 2.67
N LEU A 43 2.50 1.44 3.35
CA LEU A 43 2.26 1.35 4.79
C LEU A 43 1.39 0.15 5.20
N ALA A 44 0.60 -0.39 4.26
CA ALA A 44 -0.19 -1.60 4.48
C ALA A 44 0.64 -2.90 4.39
N GLN A 45 1.91 -2.83 3.95
CA GLN A 45 2.74 -4.03 3.84
C GLN A 45 3.02 -4.68 5.21
N PRO A 46 3.07 -6.03 5.27
CA PRO A 46 3.35 -6.76 6.50
C PRO A 46 4.77 -6.56 7.01
N GLN A 47 5.66 -6.04 6.19
CA GLN A 47 7.03 -5.69 6.57
C GLN A 47 7.25 -4.20 6.32
N ALA A 48 7.82 -3.50 7.31
CA ALA A 48 8.18 -2.11 7.14
C ALA A 48 9.24 -1.97 6.03
N LEU A 49 8.93 -1.17 5.02
CA LEU A 49 9.81 -0.90 3.88
C LEU A 49 10.72 0.29 4.20
N ALA A 50 12.01 0.13 3.90
CA ALA A 50 12.97 1.23 4.02
C ALA A 50 12.78 2.26 2.88
N PRO A 51 13.16 3.54 3.09
CA PRO A 51 13.05 4.57 2.05
C PRO A 51 13.72 4.20 0.72
N GLU A 52 14.83 3.48 0.78
CA GLU A 52 15.57 3.00 -0.40
C GLU A 52 14.76 2.02 -1.26
N GLN A 53 13.73 1.40 -0.68
CA GLN A 53 12.84 0.47 -1.37
C GLN A 53 11.64 1.18 -1.98
N TRP A 54 10.96 2.06 -1.22
CA TRP A 54 9.70 2.66 -1.66
C TRP A 54 9.84 4.01 -2.37
N LEU A 55 10.98 4.70 -2.29
CA LEU A 55 11.17 5.96 -3.01
C LEU A 55 11.29 5.80 -4.54
N PRO A 56 12.06 4.83 -5.08
CA PRO A 56 12.28 4.73 -6.52
C PRO A 56 11.00 4.60 -7.36
N PRO A 57 10.01 3.77 -6.98
CA PRO A 57 8.78 3.63 -7.76
C PRO A 57 7.91 4.89 -7.83
N ILE A 58 8.13 5.88 -6.97
CA ILE A 58 7.43 7.18 -7.03
C ILE A 58 7.86 7.99 -8.26
N PHE A 59 9.13 7.89 -8.63
CA PHE A 59 9.74 8.71 -9.67
C PHE A 59 9.69 8.08 -11.05
N ASP A 60 9.28 6.83 -11.13
CA ASP A 60 9.18 6.10 -12.37
C ASP A 60 8.07 5.05 -12.25
N TRP A 61 6.92 5.33 -12.84
CA TRP A 61 5.78 4.43 -12.88
C TRP A 61 6.14 3.03 -13.40
N HIS A 62 7.09 2.98 -14.32
CA HIS A 62 7.59 1.75 -14.94
C HIS A 62 8.75 1.09 -14.17
N TRP A 63 9.05 1.57 -12.95
CA TRP A 63 10.13 1.00 -12.14
C TRP A 63 9.96 -0.51 -11.96
N GLY A 64 11.00 -1.26 -12.35
CA GLY A 64 10.99 -2.72 -12.22
C GLY A 64 10.18 -3.48 -13.28
N ASP A 65 9.49 -2.79 -14.20
CA ASP A 65 8.81 -3.42 -15.32
C ASP A 65 9.82 -3.80 -16.42
N PRO A 66 10.02 -5.11 -16.70
CA PRO A 66 10.98 -5.56 -17.71
C PRO A 66 10.55 -5.23 -19.15
N GLU A 67 9.28 -4.88 -19.37
CA GLU A 67 8.73 -4.55 -20.69
C GLU A 67 8.68 -3.03 -20.94
N ALA A 68 8.95 -2.21 -19.90
CA ALA A 68 8.93 -0.77 -20.02
C ALA A 68 10.06 -0.24 -20.92
N GLU A 69 9.76 0.73 -21.76
CA GLU A 69 10.77 1.47 -22.56
C GLU A 69 11.50 2.53 -21.71
N ALA A 70 10.95 2.90 -20.56
CA ALA A 70 11.51 3.89 -19.64
C ALA A 70 12.70 3.33 -18.84
N PRO A 71 13.64 4.19 -18.39
CA PRO A 71 14.74 3.74 -17.56
C PRO A 71 14.25 3.24 -16.21
N THR A 72 14.78 2.07 -15.80
CA THR A 72 14.47 1.44 -14.49
C THR A 72 15.53 1.73 -13.43
N GLU A 73 16.48 2.60 -13.72
CA GLU A 73 17.50 3.01 -12.76
C GLU A 73 16.95 4.07 -11.79
N PRO A 74 17.36 4.05 -10.52
CA PRO A 74 16.93 5.05 -9.55
C PRO A 74 17.18 6.48 -10.02
N LEU A 75 16.25 7.38 -9.73
CA LEU A 75 16.45 8.80 -9.93
C LEU A 75 17.49 9.30 -8.92
N GLY A 76 18.49 10.05 -9.39
CA GLY A 76 19.58 10.52 -8.55
C GLY A 76 20.27 11.76 -9.07
N PRO A 77 21.36 12.22 -8.40
CA PRO A 77 22.07 13.46 -8.71
C PRO A 77 22.59 13.55 -10.14
N ASP A 78 22.87 12.42 -10.77
CA ASP A 78 23.41 12.33 -12.15
C ASP A 78 22.32 12.33 -13.22
N THR A 79 21.04 12.37 -12.82
CA THR A 79 19.90 12.40 -13.75
C THR A 79 19.77 13.80 -14.36
N ASP A 80 19.70 13.88 -15.70
CA ASP A 80 19.52 15.14 -16.42
C ASP A 80 18.25 15.87 -15.94
N GLY A 81 18.38 17.17 -15.66
CA GLY A 81 17.29 18.01 -15.14
C GLY A 81 17.04 17.90 -13.63
N TRP A 82 17.75 17.03 -12.93
CA TRP A 82 17.67 16.91 -11.48
C TRP A 82 18.47 18.03 -10.80
N HIS A 83 17.82 18.75 -9.89
CA HIS A 83 18.44 19.83 -9.11
C HIS A 83 18.47 19.48 -7.64
N ALA A 84 19.64 19.44 -7.03
CA ALA A 84 19.87 19.05 -5.63
C ALA A 84 18.94 19.75 -4.62
N ALA A 85 18.73 21.07 -4.76
CA ALA A 85 17.87 21.85 -3.87
C ALA A 85 16.37 21.41 -3.97
N LYS A 86 15.91 21.07 -5.17
CA LYS A 86 14.55 20.52 -5.36
C LYS A 86 14.45 19.10 -4.84
N HIS A 87 15.53 18.32 -4.99
CA HIS A 87 15.61 16.96 -4.47
C HIS A 87 15.45 16.94 -2.94
N GLU A 88 16.20 17.77 -2.19
CA GLU A 88 16.09 17.86 -0.73
C GLU A 88 14.67 18.24 -0.28
N ARG A 89 14.06 19.24 -0.94
CA ARG A 89 12.71 19.67 -0.62
C ARG A 89 11.66 18.60 -0.95
N LEU A 90 11.77 17.97 -2.11
CA LEU A 90 10.91 16.85 -2.51
C LEU A 90 10.96 15.70 -1.50
N LEU A 91 12.16 15.24 -1.15
CA LEU A 91 12.32 14.17 -0.16
C LEU A 91 11.82 14.56 1.24
N ALA A 92 11.96 15.82 1.63
CA ALA A 92 11.42 16.31 2.90
C ALA A 92 9.88 16.27 2.91
N LEU A 93 9.22 16.69 1.83
CA LEU A 93 7.76 16.63 1.69
C LEU A 93 7.26 15.19 1.67
N LEU A 94 7.89 14.30 0.87
CA LEU A 94 7.57 12.88 0.81
C LEU A 94 7.70 12.22 2.19
N SER A 95 8.79 12.48 2.91
CA SER A 95 9.03 11.91 4.23
C SER A 95 8.03 12.42 5.26
N SER A 96 7.65 13.70 5.19
CA SER A 96 6.64 14.30 6.07
C SER A 96 5.27 13.71 5.82
N HIS A 97 4.89 13.54 4.55
CA HIS A 97 3.60 12.96 4.17
C HIS A 97 3.50 11.49 4.58
N HIS A 98 4.53 10.69 4.27
CA HIS A 98 4.62 9.30 4.72
C HIS A 98 4.48 9.16 6.24
N ALA A 99 5.21 9.98 7.01
CA ALA A 99 5.13 9.93 8.48
C ALA A 99 3.76 10.36 9.02
N THR A 100 3.08 11.27 8.32
CA THR A 100 1.71 11.68 8.66
C THR A 100 0.72 10.54 8.43
N LEU A 101 0.75 9.91 7.25
CA LEU A 101 -0.09 8.77 6.92
C LEU A 101 0.19 7.57 7.85
N GLU A 102 1.47 7.28 8.16
CA GLU A 102 1.82 6.22 9.11
C GLU A 102 1.17 6.45 10.48
N ARG A 103 1.21 7.67 10.99
CA ARG A 103 0.56 8.01 12.26
C ARG A 103 -0.95 7.87 12.17
N GLN A 104 -1.57 8.40 11.12
CA GLN A 104 -3.02 8.38 10.92
C GLN A 104 -3.55 6.94 10.82
N LEU A 105 -2.91 6.09 10.02
CA LEU A 105 -3.28 4.67 9.88
C LEU A 105 -3.08 3.88 11.17
N ARG A 106 -2.08 4.26 11.99
CA ARG A 106 -1.74 3.52 13.22
C ARG A 106 -2.52 3.98 14.44
N GLU A 107 -2.68 5.29 14.61
CA GLU A 107 -3.16 5.88 15.85
C GLU A 107 -4.60 6.37 15.75
N ASP A 108 -4.95 6.98 14.61
CA ASP A 108 -6.24 7.62 14.40
C ASP A 108 -7.27 6.63 13.79
N ALA A 109 -6.80 5.52 13.18
CA ALA A 109 -7.60 4.59 12.38
C ALA A 109 -8.46 5.33 11.33
N TRP A 110 -7.93 6.43 10.82
CA TRP A 110 -8.54 7.31 9.84
C TRP A 110 -7.46 8.17 9.18
N PHE A 111 -7.65 8.47 7.88
CA PHE A 111 -6.87 9.47 7.16
C PHE A 111 -7.78 10.19 6.16
N ASP A 112 -7.35 11.36 5.70
CA ASP A 112 -8.08 12.13 4.70
C ASP A 112 -7.34 11.96 3.35
N PRO A 113 -7.87 11.14 2.42
CA PRO A 113 -7.20 10.87 1.17
C PRO A 113 -7.20 12.11 0.27
N LEU A 114 -6.08 12.33 -0.43
CA LEU A 114 -5.99 13.36 -1.45
C LEU A 114 -6.85 12.94 -2.66
N VAL A 115 -8.02 13.57 -2.80
CA VAL A 115 -8.98 13.28 -3.87
C VAL A 115 -9.36 14.56 -4.58
N MET A 116 -9.37 14.51 -5.90
CA MET A 116 -9.82 15.65 -6.71
C MET A 116 -11.29 15.49 -7.11
N GLU A 117 -12.06 16.57 -7.02
CA GLU A 117 -13.45 16.58 -7.52
C GLU A 117 -13.46 16.38 -9.04
N PRO A 118 -14.12 15.33 -9.55
CA PRO A 118 -14.09 15.03 -10.97
C PRO A 118 -14.99 15.99 -11.76
N GLN A 119 -14.56 16.30 -12.97
CA GLN A 119 -15.28 17.16 -13.91
C GLN A 119 -15.39 16.48 -15.27
N THR A 120 -16.40 16.84 -16.03
CA THR A 120 -16.51 16.48 -17.45
C THR A 120 -15.49 17.27 -18.28
N ASP A 121 -15.28 16.87 -19.54
CA ASP A 121 -14.39 17.58 -20.48
C ASP A 121 -14.76 19.05 -20.66
N ASP A 122 -16.05 19.41 -20.47
CA ASP A 122 -16.53 20.78 -20.51
C ASP A 122 -16.38 21.54 -19.17
N GLY A 123 -15.72 20.93 -18.15
CA GLY A 123 -15.48 21.54 -16.85
C GLY A 123 -16.71 21.56 -15.92
N VAL A 124 -17.71 20.73 -16.17
CA VAL A 124 -18.89 20.62 -15.31
C VAL A 124 -18.62 19.61 -14.21
N PRO A 125 -18.80 19.95 -12.91
CA PRO A 125 -18.59 19.02 -11.81
C PRO A 125 -19.47 17.77 -11.93
N ILE A 126 -18.88 16.60 -11.77
CA ILE A 126 -19.57 15.31 -11.65
C ILE A 126 -19.93 15.12 -10.17
N THR A 127 -21.19 14.80 -9.87
CA THR A 127 -21.67 14.71 -8.49
C THR A 127 -22.42 13.41 -8.21
N GLY A 128 -22.68 13.13 -6.94
CA GLY A 128 -23.40 11.92 -6.51
C GLY A 128 -22.59 10.64 -6.76
N ALA A 129 -23.29 9.54 -7.00
CA ALA A 129 -22.65 8.24 -7.23
C ALA A 129 -21.72 8.23 -8.47
N ALA A 130 -22.02 9.04 -9.49
CA ALA A 130 -21.20 9.12 -10.70
C ALA A 130 -19.82 9.74 -10.45
N ALA A 131 -19.63 10.48 -9.36
CA ALA A 131 -18.36 11.07 -8.99
C ALA A 131 -17.39 10.06 -8.36
N VAL A 132 -17.88 8.96 -7.80
CA VAL A 132 -17.08 8.06 -6.94
C VAL A 132 -15.93 7.46 -7.71
N GLN A 133 -16.18 6.73 -8.77
CA GLN A 133 -15.13 6.05 -9.53
C GLN A 133 -14.11 7.03 -10.12
N PRO A 134 -14.47 8.07 -10.89
CA PRO A 134 -13.49 8.96 -11.50
C PRO A 134 -12.68 9.76 -10.47
N ALA A 135 -13.21 10.00 -9.27
CA ALA A 135 -12.48 10.67 -8.20
C ALA A 135 -11.50 9.74 -7.49
N LEU A 136 -11.87 8.48 -7.24
CA LEU A 136 -11.07 7.55 -6.44
C LEU A 136 -10.12 6.68 -7.28
N ALA A 137 -10.41 6.49 -8.58
CA ALA A 137 -9.58 5.64 -9.45
C ALA A 137 -8.09 6.04 -9.48
N PRO A 138 -7.68 7.32 -9.58
CA PRO A 138 -6.28 7.70 -9.55
C PRO A 138 -5.60 7.32 -8.22
N TRP A 139 -6.28 7.55 -7.11
CA TRP A 139 -5.78 7.19 -5.79
C TRP A 139 -5.57 5.67 -5.66
N VAL A 140 -6.57 4.88 -6.09
CA VAL A 140 -6.49 3.42 -6.05
C VAL A 140 -5.44 2.89 -7.02
N ALA A 141 -5.23 3.53 -8.17
CA ALA A 141 -4.14 3.17 -9.08
C ALA A 141 -2.76 3.31 -8.40
N GLY A 142 -2.58 4.36 -7.61
CA GLY A 142 -1.37 4.51 -6.79
C GLY A 142 -1.24 3.41 -5.74
N PHE A 143 -2.32 3.05 -5.05
CA PHE A 143 -2.34 1.94 -4.08
C PHE A 143 -1.96 0.61 -4.76
N GLU A 144 -2.55 0.28 -5.92
CA GLU A 144 -2.21 -0.91 -6.70
C GLU A 144 -0.76 -0.91 -7.20
N HIS A 145 -0.22 0.27 -7.56
CA HIS A 145 1.19 0.38 -7.89
C HIS A 145 2.07 -0.10 -6.73
N ALA A 146 1.75 0.28 -5.49
CA ALA A 146 2.48 -0.24 -4.33
C ALA A 146 2.34 -1.76 -4.17
N LEU A 147 1.16 -2.34 -4.39
CA LEU A 147 0.96 -3.79 -4.31
C LEU A 147 1.71 -4.54 -5.41
N THR A 148 1.78 -3.98 -6.61
CA THR A 148 2.56 -4.55 -7.72
C THR A 148 4.06 -4.57 -7.39
N GLN A 149 4.57 -3.50 -6.76
CA GLN A 149 5.97 -3.41 -6.37
C GLN A 149 6.30 -4.27 -5.13
N PHE A 150 5.35 -4.41 -4.21
CA PHE A 150 5.54 -5.06 -2.90
C PHE A 150 4.43 -6.07 -2.64
N GLN A 151 4.66 -7.32 -2.98
CA GLN A 151 3.66 -8.39 -2.91
C GLN A 151 3.44 -8.96 -1.50
N GLY A 152 3.99 -8.34 -0.46
CA GLY A 152 3.89 -8.83 0.91
C GLY A 152 2.46 -8.97 1.39
N LEU A 153 1.65 -7.92 1.21
CA LEU A 153 0.25 -7.88 1.62
C LEU A 153 -0.58 -8.97 0.90
N GLU A 154 -0.47 -9.04 -0.42
CA GLU A 154 -1.22 -10.01 -1.23
C GLU A 154 -0.81 -11.47 -0.99
N SER A 155 0.41 -11.70 -0.48
CA SER A 155 0.93 -13.02 -0.15
C SER A 155 0.44 -13.55 1.20
N MET A 156 -0.27 -12.73 1.98
CA MET A 156 -0.80 -13.13 3.28
C MET A 156 -1.96 -14.10 3.13
N SER A 157 -2.04 -15.06 4.07
CA SER A 157 -3.15 -16.00 4.15
C SER A 157 -4.15 -15.53 5.22
N HIS A 158 -5.03 -14.62 4.85
CA HIS A 158 -6.09 -14.11 5.72
C HIS A 158 -7.45 -14.19 5.02
N GLU A 159 -8.49 -14.60 5.73
CA GLU A 159 -9.82 -14.85 5.13
C GLU A 159 -10.49 -13.57 4.59
N ASP A 160 -10.29 -12.42 5.25
CA ASP A 160 -10.91 -11.15 4.88
C ASP A 160 -10.11 -10.39 3.80
N LEU A 161 -8.86 -10.77 3.53
CA LEU A 161 -7.99 -10.04 2.63
C LEU A 161 -8.53 -9.88 1.20
N PRO A 162 -9.06 -10.94 0.55
CA PRO A 162 -9.61 -10.82 -0.80
C PRO A 162 -10.78 -9.84 -0.88
N ASP A 163 -11.68 -9.86 0.10
CA ASP A 163 -12.85 -9.00 0.14
C ASP A 163 -12.47 -7.53 0.35
N LEU A 164 -11.53 -7.25 1.26
CA LEU A 164 -11.02 -5.90 1.49
C LEU A 164 -10.33 -5.33 0.25
N LEU A 165 -9.48 -6.13 -0.42
CA LEU A 165 -8.85 -5.73 -1.68
C LEU A 165 -9.87 -5.47 -2.77
N ALA A 166 -10.90 -6.31 -2.89
CA ALA A 166 -11.96 -6.11 -3.87
C ALA A 166 -12.77 -4.82 -3.61
N CYS A 167 -13.02 -4.49 -2.33
CA CYS A 167 -13.64 -3.20 -1.95
C CYS A 167 -12.81 -1.99 -2.39
N VAL A 168 -11.48 -2.06 -2.33
CA VAL A 168 -10.60 -1.01 -2.83
C VAL A 168 -10.58 -1.00 -4.37
N ARG A 169 -10.39 -2.17 -5.00
CA ARG A 169 -10.24 -2.35 -6.45
C ARG A 169 -11.49 -2.01 -7.26
N ARG A 170 -12.70 -2.04 -6.66
CA ARG A 170 -13.94 -1.70 -7.36
C ARG A 170 -13.97 -0.29 -7.96
N HIS A 171 -13.06 0.60 -7.52
CA HIS A 171 -12.94 1.96 -8.04
C HIS A 171 -12.08 2.04 -9.30
N LEU A 172 -11.36 0.98 -9.67
CA LEU A 172 -10.57 0.92 -10.90
C LEU A 172 -11.45 0.63 -12.13
N PRO A 173 -11.01 1.03 -13.32
CA PRO A 173 -11.58 0.53 -14.56
C PRO A 173 -11.16 -0.93 -14.75
N LEU A 174 -12.03 -1.86 -14.31
CA LEU A 174 -11.77 -3.31 -14.38
C LEU A 174 -11.99 -3.83 -15.81
N GLU A 175 -11.06 -4.61 -16.33
CA GLU A 175 -11.14 -5.21 -17.66
C GLU A 175 -11.64 -6.68 -17.62
N ASP A 176 -11.35 -7.39 -16.54
CA ASP A 176 -11.76 -8.79 -16.35
C ASP A 176 -13.27 -8.91 -16.07
N GLU A 177 -13.95 -9.86 -16.74
CA GLU A 177 -15.40 -10.03 -16.62
C GLU A 177 -15.82 -10.51 -15.22
N ASP A 178 -15.02 -11.34 -14.55
CA ASP A 178 -15.31 -11.87 -13.22
C ASP A 178 -15.12 -10.75 -12.16
N GLU A 179 -14.08 -9.94 -12.28
CA GLU A 179 -13.87 -8.77 -11.43
C GLU A 179 -14.98 -7.73 -11.59
N GLN A 180 -15.41 -7.45 -12.83
CA GLN A 180 -16.55 -6.58 -13.11
C GLN A 180 -17.85 -7.11 -12.52
N ALA A 181 -18.09 -8.43 -12.60
CA ALA A 181 -19.29 -9.06 -12.04
C ALA A 181 -19.27 -8.96 -10.51
N PHE A 182 -18.12 -9.16 -9.89
CA PHE A 182 -17.94 -9.02 -8.45
C PHE A 182 -18.17 -7.57 -7.99
N ALA A 183 -17.54 -6.59 -8.65
CA ALA A 183 -17.72 -5.18 -8.34
C ALA A 183 -19.19 -4.75 -8.47
N LYS A 184 -19.90 -5.20 -9.51
CA LYS A 184 -21.35 -4.95 -9.66
C LYS A 184 -22.18 -5.57 -8.53
N ALA A 185 -21.84 -6.78 -8.08
CA ALA A 185 -22.53 -7.41 -6.97
C ALA A 185 -22.31 -6.62 -5.67
N LEU A 186 -21.08 -6.18 -5.44
CA LEU A 186 -20.72 -5.34 -4.30
C LEU A 186 -21.44 -3.99 -4.32
N ASP A 187 -21.55 -3.33 -5.49
CA ASP A 187 -22.28 -2.07 -5.65
C ASP A 187 -23.79 -2.21 -5.43
N LEU A 188 -24.34 -3.39 -5.71
CA LEU A 188 -25.76 -3.68 -5.42
C LEU A 188 -26.01 -3.91 -3.93
N GLU A 189 -25.09 -4.56 -3.25
CA GLU A 189 -25.18 -4.86 -1.81
C GLU A 189 -24.80 -3.65 -0.96
N HIS A 190 -23.75 -2.95 -1.35
CA HIS A 190 -23.18 -1.77 -0.67
C HIS A 190 -23.05 -0.57 -1.61
N PRO A 191 -24.16 0.08 -2.01
CA PRO A 191 -24.15 1.15 -2.99
C PRO A 191 -23.51 2.43 -2.42
N LEU A 192 -22.53 2.97 -3.16
CA LEU A 192 -21.91 4.26 -2.85
C LEU A 192 -22.69 5.40 -3.55
N LYS A 193 -23.41 6.17 -2.76
CA LYS A 193 -24.38 7.17 -3.28
C LYS A 193 -23.79 8.56 -3.46
N SER A 194 -22.63 8.80 -2.92
CA SER A 194 -21.90 10.08 -2.98
C SER A 194 -20.40 9.85 -2.91
N LEU A 195 -19.62 10.86 -3.28
CA LEU A 195 -18.18 10.84 -3.15
C LEU A 195 -17.75 10.65 -1.67
N ASP A 196 -18.42 11.33 -0.73
CA ASP A 196 -18.14 11.18 0.71
C ASP A 196 -18.30 9.71 1.16
N ALA A 197 -19.40 9.06 0.72
CA ALA A 197 -19.62 7.65 1.03
C ALA A 197 -18.55 6.75 0.40
N GLY A 198 -18.06 7.09 -0.79
CA GLY A 198 -16.95 6.39 -1.44
C GLY A 198 -15.64 6.57 -0.69
N ILE A 199 -15.34 7.78 -0.23
CA ILE A 199 -14.16 8.09 0.58
C ILE A 199 -14.21 7.34 1.93
N GLU A 200 -15.34 7.39 2.63
CA GLU A 200 -15.52 6.68 3.91
C GLU A 200 -15.29 5.17 3.74
N ASP A 201 -15.85 4.58 2.69
CA ASP A 201 -15.68 3.16 2.38
C ASP A 201 -14.22 2.81 2.04
N LEU A 202 -13.58 3.61 1.17
CA LEU A 202 -12.17 3.44 0.81
C LEU A 202 -11.27 3.49 2.06
N VAL A 203 -11.44 4.52 2.88
CA VAL A 203 -10.63 4.71 4.10
C VAL A 203 -10.80 3.54 5.07
N ALA A 204 -12.05 3.08 5.29
CA ALA A 204 -12.32 1.96 6.18
C ALA A 204 -11.61 0.67 5.71
N ASN A 205 -11.66 0.37 4.41
CA ASN A 205 -11.02 -0.82 3.84
C ASN A 205 -9.49 -0.72 3.87
N VAL A 206 -8.92 0.45 3.56
CA VAL A 206 -7.46 0.67 3.60
C VAL A 206 -6.92 0.60 5.03
N VAL A 207 -7.62 1.16 6.01
CA VAL A 207 -7.27 1.03 7.43
C VAL A 207 -7.30 -0.44 7.85
N ALA A 208 -8.32 -1.20 7.46
CA ALA A 208 -8.40 -2.62 7.76
C ALA A 208 -7.24 -3.42 7.13
N LEU A 209 -6.88 -3.12 5.87
CA LEU A 209 -5.72 -3.72 5.20
C LEU A 209 -4.40 -3.40 5.92
N ALA A 210 -4.21 -2.15 6.35
CA ALA A 210 -3.03 -1.74 7.12
C ALA A 210 -2.98 -2.42 8.50
N ASP A 211 -4.12 -2.66 9.13
CA ASP A 211 -4.21 -3.40 10.39
C ASP A 211 -3.85 -4.88 10.21
N LEU A 212 -4.31 -5.51 9.12
CA LEU A 212 -3.93 -6.88 8.77
C LEU A 212 -2.43 -7.00 8.55
N GLY A 213 -1.84 -6.13 7.73
CA GLY A 213 -0.40 -6.11 7.49
C GLY A 213 0.40 -5.93 8.80
N ARG A 214 -0.06 -5.04 9.66
CA ARG A 214 0.56 -4.81 10.97
C ARG A 214 0.43 -6.00 11.90
N ALA A 215 -0.73 -6.67 11.93
CA ALA A 215 -0.94 -7.87 12.73
C ALA A 215 0.01 -9.00 12.31
N GLU A 216 0.26 -9.15 11.01
CA GLU A 216 1.19 -10.14 10.47
C GLU A 216 2.64 -9.91 10.94
N GLN A 217 3.08 -8.66 11.11
CA GLN A 217 4.41 -8.35 11.66
C GLN A 217 4.65 -8.97 13.05
N PHE A 218 3.59 -9.15 13.82
CA PHE A 218 3.64 -9.71 15.18
C PHE A 218 3.19 -11.17 15.22
N SER A 219 2.79 -11.76 14.07
CA SER A 219 2.46 -13.18 14.00
C SER A 219 3.72 -14.00 14.24
N VAL A 220 3.72 -14.74 15.33
CA VAL A 220 4.80 -15.70 15.60
C VAL A 220 4.38 -17.01 14.95
N ASP A 221 5.10 -17.41 13.90
CA ASP A 221 5.00 -18.76 13.36
C ASP A 221 5.21 -19.77 14.49
N THR A 222 4.14 -20.30 15.02
CA THR A 222 4.19 -21.39 15.97
C THR A 222 4.71 -22.60 15.20
N VAL A 223 6.03 -22.82 15.23
CA VAL A 223 6.66 -24.04 14.71
C VAL A 223 6.01 -25.23 15.42
N ARG A 224 4.92 -25.76 14.84
CA ARG A 224 4.37 -27.04 15.27
C ARG A 224 5.46 -28.07 15.00
N ARG A 225 6.05 -28.58 16.08
CA ARG A 225 6.97 -29.72 15.99
C ARG A 225 6.23 -30.84 15.31
N VAL A 226 6.67 -31.20 14.13
CA VAL A 226 6.12 -32.33 13.35
C VAL A 226 6.39 -33.67 14.04
N GLU A 227 7.42 -33.73 14.89
CA GLU A 227 7.75 -34.92 15.67
C GLU A 227 7.11 -34.88 17.06
N PRO A 228 6.43 -35.97 17.47
CA PRO A 228 5.87 -36.06 18.81
C PRO A 228 6.98 -35.95 19.85
N LYS A 229 6.71 -35.17 20.89
CA LYS A 229 7.69 -34.99 22.01
C LYS A 229 7.94 -36.33 22.66
N VAL A 230 9.19 -36.83 22.57
CA VAL A 230 9.56 -38.09 23.20
C VAL A 230 9.37 -37.94 24.70
N GLY A 231 8.52 -38.75 25.28
CA GLY A 231 8.25 -38.77 26.70
C GLY A 231 9.46 -39.22 27.50
N ARG A 232 9.62 -38.73 28.72
CA ARG A 232 10.76 -39.03 29.60
C ARG A 232 11.00 -40.54 29.82
N ASN A 233 9.94 -41.35 29.72
CA ASN A 233 9.94 -42.79 29.89
C ASN A 233 9.93 -43.61 28.60
N ASP A 234 9.79 -42.94 27.43
CA ASP A 234 9.77 -43.60 26.16
C ASP A 234 11.16 -44.17 25.74
N PRO A 235 11.20 -45.13 24.84
CA PRO A 235 12.44 -45.60 24.28
C PRO A 235 13.23 -44.46 23.64
N CYS A 236 14.54 -44.40 23.89
CA CYS A 236 15.36 -43.35 23.30
C CYS A 236 15.45 -43.53 21.79
N PRO A 237 15.17 -42.46 20.96
CA PRO A 237 15.20 -42.56 19.50
C PRO A 237 16.58 -42.87 18.91
N CYS A 238 17.66 -42.84 19.72
CA CYS A 238 18.99 -43.25 19.30
C CYS A 238 19.17 -44.79 19.13
N GLY A 239 18.13 -45.59 19.38
CA GLY A 239 18.21 -47.07 19.23
C GLY A 239 18.96 -47.78 20.35
N SER A 240 19.35 -47.10 21.44
CA SER A 240 20.10 -47.71 22.56
C SER A 240 19.30 -48.67 23.44
N GLY A 241 17.99 -48.80 23.23
CA GLY A 241 17.08 -49.60 24.07
C GLY A 241 16.83 -49.03 25.47
N LYS A 242 17.46 -47.92 25.84
CA LYS A 242 17.29 -47.26 27.16
C LYS A 242 16.14 -46.24 27.09
N LYS A 243 15.52 -45.98 28.24
CA LYS A 243 14.53 -44.88 28.36
C LYS A 243 15.20 -43.55 28.08
N PHE A 244 14.46 -42.59 27.46
CA PHE A 244 14.99 -41.26 27.07
C PHE A 244 15.70 -40.56 28.26
N LYS A 245 15.10 -40.57 29.45
CA LYS A 245 15.69 -40.00 30.68
C LYS A 245 17.00 -40.61 31.13
N GLN A 246 17.33 -41.83 30.66
CA GLN A 246 18.53 -42.54 31.02
C GLN A 246 19.61 -42.46 29.95
N CYS A 247 19.30 -41.82 28.82
CA CYS A 247 20.20 -41.69 27.68
C CYS A 247 20.40 -40.20 27.31
N HIS A 248 19.54 -39.63 26.49
CA HIS A 248 19.65 -38.25 25.98
C HIS A 248 18.78 -37.24 26.75
N GLY A 249 18.01 -37.66 27.72
CA GLY A 249 17.17 -36.83 28.57
C GLY A 249 17.74 -36.51 29.94
N LYS A 250 19.08 -36.57 30.08
CA LYS A 250 19.79 -36.17 31.32
C LYS A 250 19.92 -34.67 31.38
#